data_2eb7bee13cda0eea9a3e56c4e13d82e3
#
_entry.id   2eb7bee13cda0eea9a3e56c4e13d82e3
#
_cell.length_a   1.000
_cell.length_b   1.000
_cell.length_c   1.000
_cell.angle_alpha   90.00
_cell.angle_beta   90.00
_cell.angle_gamma   90.00
#
_symmetry.space_group_name_H-M   'P 1'
#
loop_
_entity.id
_entity.type
_entity.pdbx_description
1 polymer ?
#
loop_
_entity_poly.entity_id
_entity_poly.type
_entity_poly.pdbx_seq_one_letter_code
_entity_poly.pdbx_strand_id
1 'polypeptide(L)'
;MSDVIYRNRAGFSALPDSHPLANLDIGNRFKWSEFFEDFNAYDITQLIGGNPWTLTATNCVDTIVGATGVLALTLGGADNDVGQLQLAESPFQCSSTKRSFFQCRFNLTLAASGTVAANEMFIGMATEQTTTNFMNSGCTALAVDNCIGFVKYDAGATMSAVARVSDVESTTTGVLTPTDGTWFTVSFYYDGQNTYFYRSSNADGSDATLVATLTSDPTAVLNPTLF
;
A
#
# COMPACT_ATOMS: atom_id res chain seq x y z
N MET A 1 -16.91 23.85 1.71
CA MET A 1 -17.52 22.80 0.87
C MET A 1 -16.76 21.53 1.16
N SER A 2 -17.38 20.47 1.65
CA SER A 2 -16.65 19.20 1.88
C SER A 2 -16.47 18.53 0.52
N ASP A 3 -15.24 18.30 0.12
CA ASP A 3 -14.90 17.54 -1.07
C ASP A 3 -15.39 16.12 -0.85
N VAL A 4 -16.35 15.70 -1.63
CA VAL A 4 -16.89 14.34 -1.57
C VAL A 4 -16.22 13.55 -2.68
N ILE A 5 -15.48 12.49 -2.31
CA ILE A 5 -15.06 11.51 -3.30
C ILE A 5 -16.32 10.82 -3.79
N TYR A 6 -16.70 11.12 -5.02
CA TYR A 6 -17.80 10.41 -5.66
C TYR A 6 -17.31 9.04 -6.13
N ARG A 7 -17.62 8.02 -5.34
CA ARG A 7 -17.60 6.65 -5.83
C ARG A 7 -18.81 6.45 -6.73
N ASN A 8 -18.63 6.64 -8.01
CA ASN A 8 -19.64 6.26 -8.97
C ASN A 8 -19.60 4.74 -9.10
N ARG A 9 -20.74 4.06 -9.09
CA ARG A 9 -20.86 2.62 -9.44
C ARG A 9 -20.32 2.30 -10.84
N ALA A 10 -20.00 3.31 -11.65
CA ALA A 10 -19.31 3.20 -12.93
C ALA A 10 -17.77 3.16 -12.79
N GLY A 11 -17.21 3.16 -11.57
CA GLY A 11 -15.79 3.02 -11.31
C GLY A 11 -14.96 4.25 -11.68
N PHE A 12 -15.47 5.44 -11.47
CA PHE A 12 -14.67 6.66 -11.51
C PHE A 12 -14.26 7.03 -10.09
N SER A 13 -12.97 7.04 -9.82
CA SER A 13 -12.42 7.70 -8.66
C SER A 13 -11.89 9.07 -9.08
N ALA A 14 -12.15 10.07 -8.27
CA ALA A 14 -11.60 11.40 -8.42
C ALA A 14 -10.90 11.78 -7.12
N LEU A 15 -9.76 12.40 -7.22
CA LEU A 15 -9.12 13.00 -6.07
C LEU A 15 -9.83 14.31 -5.72
N PRO A 16 -9.93 14.69 -4.43
CA PRO A 16 -10.44 15.99 -4.03
C PRO A 16 -9.65 17.12 -4.71
N ASP A 17 -10.30 18.23 -5.03
CA ASP A 17 -9.65 19.39 -5.65
C ASP A 17 -8.47 19.92 -4.82
N SER A 18 -8.50 19.70 -3.52
CA SER A 18 -7.42 20.05 -2.58
C SER A 18 -6.21 19.09 -2.64
N HIS A 19 -6.37 17.90 -3.26
CA HIS A 19 -5.26 16.97 -3.38
C HIS A 19 -4.21 17.49 -4.36
N PRO A 20 -2.90 17.40 -4.04
CA PRO A 20 -1.83 17.89 -4.93
C PRO A 20 -1.85 17.30 -6.34
N LEU A 21 -2.44 16.13 -6.51
CA LEU A 21 -2.55 15.40 -7.79
C LEU A 21 -3.93 15.53 -8.46
N ALA A 22 -4.81 16.40 -7.97
CA ALA A 22 -6.17 16.55 -8.52
C ALA A 22 -6.20 16.83 -10.03
N ASN A 23 -5.22 17.57 -10.52
CA ASN A 23 -5.09 17.94 -11.94
C ASN A 23 -4.67 16.78 -12.87
N LEU A 24 -4.29 15.62 -12.33
CA LEU A 24 -3.85 14.49 -13.14
C LEU A 24 -4.99 13.71 -13.79
N ASP A 25 -6.24 14.03 -13.44
CA ASP A 25 -7.43 13.35 -13.99
C ASP A 25 -7.34 11.81 -13.87
N ILE A 26 -6.93 11.34 -12.67
CA ILE A 26 -6.65 9.94 -12.38
C ILE A 26 -7.87 9.05 -12.62
N GLY A 27 -9.08 9.56 -12.40
CA GLY A 27 -10.32 8.83 -12.68
C GLY A 27 -10.68 8.69 -14.18
N ASN A 28 -9.85 9.17 -15.08
CA ASN A 28 -10.12 9.06 -16.51
C ASN A 28 -9.66 7.70 -17.05
N ARG A 29 -10.61 6.78 -17.22
CA ARG A 29 -10.36 5.41 -17.70
C ARG A 29 -9.77 5.32 -19.11
N PHE A 30 -9.87 6.36 -19.91
CA PHE A 30 -9.20 6.41 -21.22
C PHE A 30 -7.69 6.66 -21.11
N LYS A 31 -7.25 7.18 -19.97
CA LYS A 31 -5.84 7.48 -19.69
C LYS A 31 -5.22 6.52 -18.68
N TRP A 32 -6.04 5.91 -17.79
CA TRP A 32 -5.60 5.13 -16.66
C TRP A 32 -6.31 3.78 -16.61
N SER A 33 -5.55 2.71 -16.33
CA SER A 33 -6.13 1.46 -15.83
C SER A 33 -6.32 1.60 -14.33
N GLU A 34 -7.53 1.31 -13.85
CA GLU A 34 -7.89 1.48 -12.44
C GLU A 34 -8.25 0.14 -11.82
N PHE A 35 -7.72 -0.10 -10.65
CA PHE A 35 -8.18 -1.13 -9.72
C PHE A 35 -8.58 -0.44 -8.43
N PHE A 36 -9.76 -0.75 -7.94
CA PHE A 36 -10.29 -0.25 -6.68
C PHE A 36 -10.82 -1.40 -5.86
N GLU A 37 -10.40 -1.50 -4.60
CA GLU A 37 -10.86 -2.50 -3.65
C GLU A 37 -11.35 -1.80 -2.38
N ASP A 38 -12.56 -2.09 -1.95
CA ASP A 38 -13.14 -1.64 -0.69
C ASP A 38 -13.39 -2.79 0.28
N PHE A 39 -12.94 -3.98 -0.07
CA PHE A 39 -13.08 -5.23 0.70
C PHE A 39 -14.51 -5.57 1.14
N ASN A 40 -15.55 -4.93 0.58
CA ASN A 40 -16.94 -5.25 0.91
C ASN A 40 -17.38 -6.63 0.42
N ALA A 41 -16.71 -7.16 -0.59
CA ALA A 41 -16.98 -8.47 -1.19
C ALA A 41 -15.75 -9.39 -1.12
N TYR A 42 -14.78 -9.07 -0.29
CA TYR A 42 -13.59 -9.88 -0.11
C TYR A 42 -13.94 -11.23 0.53
N ASP A 43 -13.63 -12.30 -0.17
CA ASP A 43 -13.73 -13.66 0.36
C ASP A 43 -12.62 -14.52 -0.27
N ILE A 44 -11.59 -14.81 0.50
CA ILE A 44 -10.44 -15.58 0.04
C ILE A 44 -10.82 -17.04 -0.30
N THR A 45 -11.97 -17.51 0.17
CA THR A 45 -12.44 -18.86 -0.06
C THR A 45 -13.34 -19.02 -1.29
N GLN A 46 -13.83 -17.91 -1.85
CA GLN A 46 -14.78 -17.94 -2.96
C GLN A 46 -14.08 -17.87 -4.32
N LEU A 47 -14.07 -19.02 -4.99
CA LEU A 47 -13.58 -19.17 -6.37
C LEU A 47 -14.57 -18.68 -7.46
N ILE A 48 -15.76 -18.22 -7.08
CA ILE A 48 -16.79 -17.78 -8.04
C ILE A 48 -16.62 -16.28 -8.28
N GLY A 49 -15.92 -15.96 -9.34
CA GLY A 49 -15.58 -14.59 -9.71
C GLY A 49 -14.14 -14.19 -9.42
N GLY A 50 -13.37 -15.07 -8.75
CA GLY A 50 -11.96 -14.90 -8.45
C GLY A 50 -11.70 -13.80 -7.41
N ASN A 51 -11.32 -14.16 -6.20
CA ASN A 51 -10.66 -13.19 -5.33
C ASN A 51 -9.38 -12.72 -6.03
N PRO A 52 -9.24 -11.43 -6.39
CA PRO A 52 -8.04 -10.97 -7.06
C PRO A 52 -6.82 -10.94 -6.14
N TRP A 53 -6.99 -11.24 -4.85
CA TRP A 53 -5.94 -11.19 -3.86
C TRP A 53 -5.42 -12.58 -3.49
N THR A 54 -4.12 -12.68 -3.31
CA THR A 54 -3.44 -13.86 -2.77
C THR A 54 -2.89 -13.53 -1.38
N LEU A 55 -3.30 -14.32 -0.38
CA LEU A 55 -2.69 -14.28 0.96
C LEU A 55 -1.56 -15.31 1.03
N THR A 56 -0.36 -14.83 1.32
CA THR A 56 0.79 -15.67 1.70
C THR A 56 1.09 -15.40 3.17
N ALA A 57 0.92 -16.41 4.02
CA ALA A 57 0.91 -16.18 5.47
C ALA A 57 1.60 -17.27 6.27
N THR A 58 2.14 -16.89 7.42
CA THR A 58 2.51 -17.78 8.53
C THR A 58 1.87 -17.20 9.78
N ASN A 59 0.95 -17.99 10.40
CA ASN A 59 0.20 -17.59 11.60
C ASN A 59 -0.50 -16.21 11.48
N CYS A 60 -0.98 -15.88 10.29
CA CYS A 60 -1.79 -14.71 10.02
C CYS A 60 -3.18 -15.11 9.56
N VAL A 61 -4.18 -14.42 10.04
CA VAL A 61 -5.59 -14.58 9.63
C VAL A 61 -6.05 -13.27 9.01
N ASP A 62 -6.61 -13.36 7.81
CA ASP A 62 -7.32 -12.28 7.18
C ASP A 62 -8.82 -12.34 7.50
N THR A 63 -9.39 -11.22 7.84
CA THR A 63 -10.83 -11.12 8.14
C THR A 63 -11.40 -9.78 7.66
N ILE A 64 -12.65 -9.80 7.23
CA ILE A 64 -13.42 -8.58 7.04
C ILE A 64 -14.03 -8.16 8.37
N VAL A 65 -13.71 -6.98 8.84
CA VAL A 65 -14.22 -6.44 10.10
C VAL A 65 -15.56 -5.76 9.87
N GLY A 66 -16.63 -6.46 10.26
CA GLY A 66 -18.01 -5.96 10.16
C GLY A 66 -18.47 -5.72 8.71
N ALA A 67 -19.52 -4.94 8.53
CA ALA A 67 -20.07 -4.56 7.22
C ALA A 67 -19.40 -3.29 6.66
N THR A 68 -18.17 -2.98 7.04
CA THR A 68 -17.54 -1.67 6.79
C THR A 68 -16.50 -1.70 5.69
N GLY A 69 -16.23 -2.85 5.07
CA GLY A 69 -15.19 -2.96 4.04
C GLY A 69 -13.77 -2.74 4.59
N VAL A 70 -13.50 -3.15 5.82
CA VAL A 70 -12.17 -3.11 6.42
C VAL A 70 -11.60 -4.53 6.41
N LEU A 71 -10.50 -4.72 5.71
CA LEU A 71 -9.71 -5.95 5.82
C LEU A 71 -8.74 -5.82 6.99
N ALA A 72 -8.74 -6.79 7.89
CA ALA A 72 -7.76 -6.94 8.94
C ALA A 72 -6.83 -8.12 8.64
N LEU A 73 -5.53 -7.88 8.72
CA LEU A 73 -4.50 -8.91 8.78
C LEU A 73 -4.10 -9.05 10.26
N THR A 74 -4.47 -10.16 10.86
CA THR A 74 -4.22 -10.41 12.29
C THR A 74 -3.12 -11.44 12.45
N LEU A 75 -1.99 -11.01 13.02
CA LEU A 75 -0.84 -11.87 13.30
C LEU A 75 -1.01 -12.60 14.64
N GLY A 76 -0.43 -13.78 14.78
CA GLY A 76 -0.53 -14.63 15.96
C GLY A 76 0.27 -14.12 17.18
N GLY A 77 1.23 -13.22 16.96
CA GLY A 77 2.04 -12.60 18.02
C GLY A 77 3.31 -13.36 18.38
N ALA A 78 3.74 -14.31 17.56
CA ALA A 78 5.05 -14.94 17.65
C ALA A 78 6.05 -14.26 16.71
N ASP A 79 7.35 -14.37 17.02
CA ASP A 79 8.39 -13.97 16.10
C ASP A 79 8.25 -14.72 14.77
N ASN A 80 8.36 -14.01 13.65
CA ASN A 80 8.18 -14.53 12.29
C ASN A 80 6.72 -14.86 11.88
N ASP A 81 5.71 -14.35 12.58
CA ASP A 81 4.36 -14.34 12.07
C ASP A 81 4.26 -13.32 10.93
N VAL A 82 3.75 -13.74 9.78
CA VAL A 82 3.73 -12.94 8.54
C VAL A 82 2.36 -13.01 7.90
N GLY A 83 1.86 -11.87 7.46
CA GLY A 83 0.71 -11.76 6.59
C GLY A 83 1.03 -10.88 5.39
N GLN A 84 1.08 -11.46 4.19
CA GLN A 84 1.30 -10.77 2.94
C GLN A 84 0.10 -10.95 2.03
N LEU A 85 -0.52 -9.84 1.67
CA LEU A 85 -1.61 -9.81 0.71
C LEU A 85 -1.15 -9.12 -0.56
N GLN A 86 -1.18 -9.82 -1.68
CA GLN A 86 -0.87 -9.27 -3.00
C GLN A 86 -2.01 -9.46 -3.97
N LEU A 87 -2.22 -8.47 -4.83
CA LEU A 87 -3.12 -8.63 -5.97
C LEU A 87 -2.55 -9.72 -6.89
N ALA A 88 -3.33 -10.76 -7.12
CA ALA A 88 -3.00 -11.80 -8.08
C ALA A 88 -3.08 -11.22 -9.51
N GLU A 89 -2.30 -11.79 -10.43
CA GLU A 89 -2.25 -11.35 -11.82
C GLU A 89 -1.82 -9.89 -11.98
N SER A 90 -0.57 -9.68 -12.18
CA SER A 90 0.20 -8.44 -12.27
C SER A 90 -0.35 -7.41 -13.27
N PRO A 91 -1.33 -6.59 -12.93
CA PRO A 91 -1.97 -5.70 -13.90
C PRO A 91 -1.21 -4.39 -14.12
N PHE A 92 -0.23 -4.06 -13.25
CA PHE A 92 0.41 -2.76 -13.27
C PHE A 92 1.88 -2.87 -13.66
N GLN A 93 2.25 -2.17 -14.73
CA GLN A 93 3.63 -2.05 -15.15
C GLN A 93 4.09 -0.61 -14.95
N CYS A 94 5.09 -0.41 -14.12
CA CYS A 94 5.81 0.85 -14.01
C CYS A 94 6.94 0.89 -15.05
N SER A 95 7.10 2.01 -15.73
CA SER A 95 8.23 2.26 -16.63
C SER A 95 8.35 3.75 -16.90
N SER A 96 9.43 4.18 -17.54
CA SER A 96 9.64 5.59 -17.92
C SER A 96 8.50 6.19 -18.77
N THR A 97 7.67 5.35 -19.38
CA THR A 97 6.52 5.77 -20.20
C THR A 97 5.17 5.48 -19.57
N LYS A 98 5.14 4.75 -18.46
CA LYS A 98 3.90 4.35 -17.77
C LYS A 98 3.90 4.88 -16.35
N ARG A 99 3.01 5.82 -16.14
CA ARG A 99 2.77 6.45 -14.83
C ARG A 99 1.90 5.57 -13.98
N SER A 100 2.08 5.63 -12.67
CA SER A 100 1.30 4.86 -11.71
C SER A 100 0.90 5.72 -10.51
N PHE A 101 -0.30 5.50 -10.03
CA PHE A 101 -0.80 6.07 -8.79
C PHE A 101 -1.31 4.96 -7.88
N PHE A 102 -0.94 5.03 -6.62
CA PHE A 102 -1.40 4.12 -5.58
C PHE A 102 -1.88 4.93 -4.38
N GLN A 103 -2.97 4.51 -3.77
CA GLN A 103 -3.45 5.04 -2.50
C GLN A 103 -3.99 3.93 -1.63
N CYS A 104 -3.65 3.96 -0.36
CA CYS A 104 -4.15 3.03 0.64
C CYS A 104 -4.48 3.78 1.93
N ARG A 105 -5.59 3.40 2.57
CA ARG A 105 -5.93 3.81 3.93
C ARG A 105 -5.72 2.64 4.86
N PHE A 106 -4.96 2.85 5.91
CA PHE A 106 -4.63 1.80 6.88
C PHE A 106 -4.69 2.30 8.32
N ASN A 107 -4.77 1.33 9.22
CA ASN A 107 -4.69 1.51 10.66
C ASN A 107 -3.82 0.40 11.23
N LEU A 108 -2.93 0.74 12.15
CA LEU A 108 -2.18 -0.23 12.94
C LEU A 108 -2.86 -0.38 14.29
N THR A 109 -3.33 -1.59 14.60
CA THR A 109 -3.90 -1.91 15.91
C THR A 109 -2.97 -2.85 16.66
N LEU A 110 -2.48 -2.42 17.81
CA LEU A 110 -1.54 -3.17 18.61
C LEU A 110 -2.27 -4.04 19.65
N ALA A 111 -1.72 -5.21 19.96
CA ALA A 111 -2.10 -5.94 21.16
C ALA A 111 -1.75 -5.13 22.42
N ALA A 112 -2.42 -5.39 23.53
CA ALA A 112 -2.28 -4.60 24.78
C ALA A 112 -0.83 -4.46 25.31
N SER A 113 0.07 -5.38 24.94
CA SER A 113 1.50 -5.36 25.26
C SER A 113 2.40 -5.00 24.07
N GLY A 114 1.81 -4.76 22.89
CA GLY A 114 2.55 -4.48 21.66
C GLY A 114 3.09 -3.05 21.63
N THR A 115 4.14 -2.86 20.86
CA THR A 115 4.68 -1.54 20.56
C THR A 115 4.74 -1.33 19.05
N VAL A 116 4.64 -0.07 18.60
CA VAL A 116 4.80 0.25 17.17
C VAL A 116 6.15 -0.26 16.64
N ALA A 117 7.19 -0.21 17.46
CA ALA A 117 8.53 -0.64 17.08
C ALA A 117 8.61 -2.15 16.73
N ALA A 118 7.81 -2.98 17.36
CA ALA A 118 7.82 -4.43 17.19
C ALA A 118 6.93 -4.94 16.03
N ASN A 119 6.41 -4.04 15.20
CA ASN A 119 5.57 -4.42 14.06
C ASN A 119 6.20 -3.87 12.78
N GLU A 120 6.51 -4.73 11.86
CA GLU A 120 6.98 -4.39 10.53
C GLU A 120 5.79 -4.30 9.58
N MET A 121 5.93 -3.46 8.55
CA MET A 121 4.90 -3.36 7.53
C MET A 121 5.44 -2.80 6.22
N PHE A 122 4.78 -3.18 5.14
CA PHE A 122 4.92 -2.55 3.83
C PHE A 122 3.54 -2.28 3.24
N ILE A 123 3.38 -1.12 2.66
CA ILE A 123 2.15 -0.71 1.96
C ILE A 123 2.56 -0.07 0.65
N GLY A 124 2.21 -0.69 -0.47
CA GLY A 124 2.61 -0.16 -1.77
C GLY A 124 2.37 -1.12 -2.92
N MET A 125 3.31 -1.14 -3.84
CA MET A 125 3.36 -2.04 -4.99
C MET A 125 4.73 -2.71 -5.05
N ALA A 126 4.74 -4.03 -5.27
CA ALA A 126 5.98 -4.81 -5.35
C ALA A 126 5.89 -5.89 -6.43
N THR A 127 7.03 -6.42 -6.85
CA THR A 127 7.07 -7.65 -7.65
C THR A 127 6.39 -8.79 -6.90
N GLU A 128 5.76 -9.69 -7.66
CA GLU A 128 5.06 -10.83 -7.08
C GLU A 128 5.97 -11.65 -6.18
N GLN A 129 5.47 -11.96 -4.99
CA GLN A 129 6.13 -12.82 -4.01
C GLN A 129 5.21 -14.01 -3.69
N THR A 130 5.71 -15.20 -3.94
CA THR A 130 5.01 -16.46 -3.66
C THR A 130 5.41 -17.10 -2.34
N THR A 131 6.28 -16.43 -1.58
CA THR A 131 6.78 -16.86 -0.28
C THR A 131 6.62 -15.75 0.76
N THR A 132 6.75 -16.09 2.04
CA THR A 132 6.68 -15.13 3.15
C THR A 132 7.93 -14.24 3.30
N ASN A 133 8.86 -14.30 2.35
CA ASN A 133 10.14 -13.60 2.41
C ASN A 133 10.08 -12.21 1.75
N PHE A 134 9.09 -11.41 2.07
CA PHE A 134 9.00 -10.02 1.60
C PHE A 134 10.11 -9.14 2.21
N MET A 135 10.42 -9.41 3.47
CA MET A 135 11.57 -8.84 4.18
C MET A 135 12.56 -9.95 4.54
N ASN A 136 13.79 -9.58 4.87
CA ASN A 136 14.78 -10.53 5.41
C ASN A 136 14.34 -11.04 6.78
N SER A 137 14.97 -12.11 7.28
CA SER A 137 14.60 -12.77 8.55
C SER A 137 14.68 -11.88 9.80
N GLY A 138 15.35 -10.75 9.73
CA GLY A 138 15.40 -9.76 10.81
C GLY A 138 14.54 -8.53 10.53
N CYS A 139 13.74 -8.54 9.48
CA CYS A 139 12.87 -7.43 9.05
C CYS A 139 13.57 -6.06 9.00
N THR A 140 14.88 -6.07 8.76
CA THR A 140 15.73 -4.88 8.68
C THR A 140 15.96 -4.39 7.25
N ALA A 141 15.56 -5.17 6.27
CA ALA A 141 15.66 -4.85 4.85
C ALA A 141 14.59 -5.58 4.03
N LEU A 142 14.18 -4.96 2.93
CA LEU A 142 13.33 -5.61 1.92
C LEU A 142 14.12 -6.72 1.21
N ALA A 143 13.46 -7.83 0.90
CA ALA A 143 14.01 -8.94 0.14
C ALA A 143 13.43 -9.02 -1.29
N VAL A 144 12.48 -8.15 -1.63
CA VAL A 144 11.89 -8.06 -2.98
C VAL A 144 12.78 -7.26 -3.91
N ASP A 145 12.90 -7.66 -5.17
CA ASP A 145 13.78 -7.02 -6.16
C ASP A 145 13.34 -5.61 -6.53
N ASN A 146 12.01 -5.42 -6.69
CA ASN A 146 11.46 -4.12 -7.06
C ASN A 146 10.22 -3.82 -6.22
N CYS A 147 10.14 -2.60 -5.73
CA CYS A 147 8.93 -2.09 -5.06
C CYS A 147 8.91 -0.55 -5.04
N ILE A 148 7.71 -0.02 -4.84
CA ILE A 148 7.46 1.39 -4.50
C ILE A 148 6.42 1.40 -3.38
N GLY A 149 6.70 2.08 -2.28
CA GLY A 149 5.75 2.13 -1.17
C GLY A 149 6.29 2.78 0.09
N PHE A 150 5.62 2.45 1.17
CA PHE A 150 5.96 2.86 2.52
C PHE A 150 6.36 1.61 3.30
N VAL A 151 7.52 1.65 3.93
CA VAL A 151 8.05 0.54 4.70
C VAL A 151 8.34 0.97 6.14
N LYS A 152 8.04 0.12 7.08
CA LYS A 152 8.48 0.20 8.46
C LYS A 152 9.29 -1.04 8.77
N TYR A 153 10.54 -0.85 9.11
CA TYR A 153 11.47 -1.91 9.51
C TYR A 153 11.39 -2.20 11.02
N ASP A 154 11.94 -3.35 11.42
CA ASP A 154 12.08 -3.73 12.82
C ASP A 154 12.77 -2.63 13.66
N ALA A 155 12.39 -2.57 14.93
CA ALA A 155 12.84 -1.59 15.92
C ALA A 155 12.60 -0.11 15.55
N GLY A 156 12.06 0.17 14.36
CA GLY A 156 11.74 1.52 13.91
C GLY A 156 10.36 1.98 14.40
N ALA A 157 10.24 3.22 14.88
CA ALA A 157 8.94 3.82 15.23
C ALA A 157 8.28 4.51 14.05
N THR A 158 8.99 4.68 12.93
CA THR A 158 8.53 5.48 11.78
C THR A 158 8.56 4.66 10.50
N MET A 159 7.69 5.03 9.58
CA MET A 159 7.74 4.53 8.20
C MET A 159 8.66 5.39 7.33
N SER A 160 9.26 4.76 6.36
CA SER A 160 10.07 5.37 5.32
C SER A 160 9.36 5.27 3.97
N ALA A 161 9.52 6.26 3.12
CA ALA A 161 9.21 6.13 1.70
C ALA A 161 10.34 5.33 1.03
N VAL A 162 10.00 4.38 0.19
CA VAL A 162 10.97 3.50 -0.47
C VAL A 162 10.64 3.32 -1.95
N ALA A 163 11.68 3.33 -2.77
CA ALA A 163 11.64 2.86 -4.14
C ALA A 163 12.86 1.96 -4.36
N ARG A 164 12.63 0.70 -4.73
CA ARG A 164 13.66 -0.30 -4.92
C ARG A 164 13.61 -0.81 -6.34
N VAL A 165 14.75 -0.87 -7.00
CA VAL A 165 14.90 -1.28 -8.39
C VAL A 165 16.09 -2.21 -8.50
N SER A 166 15.86 -3.46 -8.89
CA SER A 166 16.91 -4.47 -9.05
C SER A 166 17.85 -4.52 -7.82
N ASP A 167 17.24 -4.63 -6.63
CA ASP A 167 17.92 -4.67 -5.33
C ASP A 167 18.60 -3.37 -4.86
N VAL A 168 18.54 -2.31 -5.64
CA VAL A 168 19.05 -0.99 -5.23
C VAL A 168 17.91 -0.16 -4.62
N GLU A 169 18.05 0.15 -3.34
CA GLU A 169 17.04 0.89 -2.58
C GLU A 169 17.38 2.38 -2.51
N SER A 170 16.36 3.20 -2.82
CA SER A 170 16.33 4.63 -2.52
C SER A 170 15.28 4.85 -1.45
N THR A 171 15.61 5.58 -0.38
CA THR A 171 14.73 5.75 0.76
C THR A 171 14.78 7.16 1.36
N THR A 172 13.64 7.60 1.90
CA THR A 172 13.54 8.77 2.79
C THR A 172 12.89 8.32 4.09
N THR A 173 13.62 8.43 5.19
CA THR A 173 13.18 7.97 6.50
C THR A 173 12.26 8.95 7.21
N GLY A 174 11.42 8.46 8.12
CA GLY A 174 10.62 9.28 9.02
C GLY A 174 9.46 10.04 8.36
N VAL A 175 8.95 9.54 7.24
CA VAL A 175 7.87 10.23 6.49
C VAL A 175 6.50 10.11 7.19
N LEU A 176 6.31 9.10 8.03
CA LEU A 176 5.10 8.87 8.81
C LEU A 176 5.45 8.17 10.11
N THR A 177 4.80 8.57 11.21
CA THR A 177 4.84 7.85 12.49
C THR A 177 3.47 7.21 12.73
N PRO A 178 3.31 5.89 12.52
CA PRO A 178 2.06 5.21 12.82
C PRO A 178 1.76 5.32 14.32
N THR A 179 0.48 5.48 14.65
CA THR A 179 0.01 5.51 16.03
C THR A 179 -1.10 4.48 16.19
N ASP A 180 -1.08 3.73 17.28
CA ASP A 180 -2.06 2.72 17.60
C ASP A 180 -3.49 3.25 17.44
N GLY A 181 -4.33 2.50 16.75
CA GLY A 181 -5.73 2.82 16.51
C GLY A 181 -5.99 4.02 15.60
N THR A 182 -4.95 4.65 15.03
CA THR A 182 -5.10 5.84 14.20
C THR A 182 -5.11 5.49 12.72
N TRP A 183 -6.05 6.04 11.98
CA TRP A 183 -6.15 5.89 10.53
C TRP A 183 -5.25 6.88 9.81
N PHE A 184 -4.51 6.37 8.83
CA PHE A 184 -3.70 7.15 7.90
C PHE A 184 -4.05 6.80 6.46
N THR A 185 -3.96 7.79 5.58
CA THR A 185 -4.01 7.59 4.13
C THR A 185 -2.62 7.90 3.58
N VAL A 186 -2.06 6.95 2.85
CA VAL A 186 -0.76 7.10 2.15
C VAL A 186 -0.97 6.92 0.67
N SER A 187 -0.26 7.69 -0.13
CA SER A 187 -0.31 7.56 -1.58
C SER A 187 1.04 7.87 -2.20
N PHE A 188 1.28 7.33 -3.39
CA PHE A 188 2.38 7.77 -4.22
C PHE A 188 1.95 7.93 -5.67
N TYR A 189 2.68 8.77 -6.36
CA TYR A 189 2.58 8.98 -7.79
C TYR A 189 3.96 8.82 -8.43
N TYR A 190 4.07 7.90 -9.37
CA TYR A 190 5.24 7.70 -10.22
C TYR A 190 5.00 8.35 -11.58
N ASP A 191 5.84 9.29 -12.00
CA ASP A 191 5.66 10.08 -13.23
C ASP A 191 6.41 9.52 -14.45
N GLY A 192 7.13 8.42 -14.28
CA GLY A 192 8.00 7.81 -15.27
C GLY A 192 9.50 8.01 -14.96
N GLN A 193 9.84 8.83 -13.95
CA GLN A 193 11.22 9.09 -13.54
C GLN A 193 11.32 9.23 -12.02
N ASN A 194 10.37 9.94 -11.40
CA ASN A 194 10.36 10.21 -9.97
C ASN A 194 9.10 9.63 -9.34
N THR A 195 9.22 9.24 -8.08
CA THR A 195 8.11 8.87 -7.24
C THR A 195 7.89 9.93 -6.17
N TYR A 196 6.69 10.48 -6.13
CA TYR A 196 6.25 11.49 -5.17
C TYR A 196 5.36 10.81 -4.13
N PHE A 197 5.73 10.90 -2.87
CA PHE A 197 5.03 10.25 -1.75
C PHE A 197 4.26 11.26 -0.94
N TYR A 198 3.02 10.92 -0.61
CA TYR A 198 2.10 11.77 0.13
C TYR A 198 1.55 11.03 1.34
N ARG A 199 1.25 11.77 2.39
CA ARG A 199 0.47 11.29 3.54
C ARG A 199 -0.69 12.23 3.82
N SER A 200 -1.75 11.67 4.39
CA SER A 200 -2.97 12.38 4.79
C SER A 200 -3.53 11.78 6.07
N SER A 201 -4.15 12.59 6.91
CA SER A 201 -4.98 12.15 8.04
C SER A 201 -6.43 11.94 7.62
N ASN A 202 -6.86 12.54 6.51
CA ASN A 202 -8.20 12.40 5.98
C ASN A 202 -8.33 11.15 5.10
N ALA A 203 -9.52 10.53 5.16
CA ALA A 203 -9.81 9.32 4.39
C ALA A 203 -9.77 9.53 2.88
N ASP A 204 -10.10 10.72 2.43
CA ASP A 204 -10.17 11.12 1.03
C ASP A 204 -8.85 11.71 0.50
N GLY A 205 -7.86 11.91 1.36
CA GLY A 205 -6.59 12.52 0.98
C GLY A 205 -6.63 14.03 0.82
N SER A 206 -7.72 14.70 1.24
CA SER A 206 -7.91 16.15 1.03
C SER A 206 -6.84 17.03 1.69
N ASP A 207 -6.17 16.54 2.75
CA ASP A 207 -5.04 17.18 3.42
C ASP A 207 -3.68 16.57 3.04
N ALA A 208 -3.61 15.89 1.90
CA ALA A 208 -2.39 15.20 1.47
C ALA A 208 -1.21 16.16 1.35
N THR A 209 -0.11 15.81 2.00
CA THR A 209 1.15 16.56 1.96
C THR A 209 2.24 15.71 1.34
N LEU A 210 3.05 16.32 0.47
CA LEU A 210 4.25 15.69 -0.09
C LEU A 210 5.27 15.48 1.04
N VAL A 211 5.72 14.24 1.24
CA VAL A 211 6.65 13.87 2.32
C VAL A 211 8.00 13.36 1.80
N ALA A 212 8.06 12.92 0.54
CA ALA A 212 9.30 12.51 -0.09
C ALA A 212 9.19 12.59 -1.62
N THR A 213 10.34 12.73 -2.27
CA THR A 213 10.51 12.53 -3.71
C THR A 213 11.75 11.66 -3.90
N LEU A 214 11.58 10.50 -4.54
CA LEU A 214 12.67 9.58 -4.85
C LEU A 214 12.81 9.48 -6.37
N THR A 215 14.03 9.53 -6.85
CA THR A 215 14.34 9.24 -8.25
C THR A 215 14.55 7.73 -8.38
N SER A 216 13.69 7.09 -9.14
CA SER A 216 13.76 5.65 -9.40
C SER A 216 13.10 5.37 -10.75
N ASP A 217 13.59 4.41 -11.47
CA ASP A 217 13.00 3.95 -12.74
C ASP A 217 12.69 2.44 -12.62
N PRO A 218 11.63 2.07 -11.91
CA PRO A 218 11.23 0.67 -11.81
C PRO A 218 10.64 0.23 -13.15
N THR A 219 11.45 -0.45 -13.96
CA THR A 219 11.01 -1.11 -15.19
C THR A 219 10.44 -2.49 -14.91
N ALA A 220 9.54 -2.59 -13.95
CA ALA A 220 9.03 -3.86 -13.46
C ALA A 220 7.50 -3.89 -13.48
N VAL A 221 6.96 -5.09 -13.49
CA VAL A 221 5.55 -5.34 -13.19
C VAL A 221 5.40 -5.39 -11.68
N LEU A 222 4.54 -4.52 -11.14
CA LEU A 222 4.32 -4.41 -9.70
C LEU A 222 2.85 -4.67 -9.37
N ASN A 223 2.65 -5.35 -8.25
CA ASN A 223 1.33 -5.66 -7.70
C ASN A 223 1.07 -4.83 -6.45
N PRO A 224 -0.14 -4.30 -6.24
CA PRO A 224 -0.56 -3.82 -4.94
C PRO A 224 -0.27 -4.85 -3.85
N THR A 225 0.41 -4.41 -2.80
CA THR A 225 0.96 -5.28 -1.76
C THR A 225 0.76 -4.66 -0.38
N LEU A 226 0.25 -5.45 0.54
CA LEU A 226 0.17 -5.17 1.97
C LEU A 226 0.94 -6.28 2.71
N PHE A 227 1.85 -5.87 3.59
CA PHE A 227 2.67 -6.78 4.39
C PHE A 227 2.72 -6.26 5.83
#